data_1e204e967b17ebb68032bad041fefebf
#
_entry.id   1e204e967b17ebb68032bad041fefebf
#
_cell.length_a   1.000
_cell.length_b   1.000
_cell.length_c   1.000
_cell.angle_alpha   90.00
_cell.angle_beta   90.00
_cell.angle_gamma   90.00
#
_symmetry.space_group_name_H-M   'P 1'
#
loop_
_entity.id
_entity.type
_entity.pdbx_description
1 polymer ?
#
loop_
_entity_poly.entity_id
_entity_poly.type
_entity_poly.pdbx_seq_one_letter_code
_entity_poly.pdbx_strand_id
1 'polypeptide(L)'
;LAAFAENKDGLAYTSYTVESLAFNRDDFQGTYGSLFFLAILLSIVFLAAAVLILYYKQISEGYEDQARFEIMQRVGMTKTDIRKSINSQLLLVFFLPLLFAGLHLGFAFPFVHKMLVLFNLTNLKLLIGTTVITFAVYAVFYAIVYRVTSNSYYSIVAGAKEDAA
;
A
#
# COMPACT_ATOMS: atom_id res chain seq x y z
N LEU A 1 33.42 -26.97 5.21
CA LEU A 1 34.42 -27.96 5.65
C LEU A 1 33.87 -29.33 5.31
N ALA A 2 34.33 -29.90 4.18
CA ALA A 2 34.09 -31.30 3.84
C ALA A 2 35.01 -32.15 4.73
N ALA A 3 34.44 -32.86 5.69
CA ALA A 3 35.18 -33.85 6.49
C ALA A 3 34.99 -35.22 5.86
N PHE A 4 36.07 -35.82 5.40
CA PHE A 4 36.08 -37.21 5.02
C PHE A 4 36.19 -38.05 6.32
N ALA A 5 35.16 -38.84 6.58
CA ALA A 5 35.25 -39.86 7.63
C ALA A 5 35.26 -41.22 6.96
N GLU A 6 36.34 -41.97 7.19
CA GLU A 6 36.47 -43.35 6.79
C GLU A 6 35.73 -44.21 7.81
N ASN A 7 34.72 -44.94 7.38
CA ASN A 7 34.01 -45.86 8.24
C ASN A 7 34.81 -47.18 8.33
N LYS A 8 34.87 -47.77 9.51
CA LYS A 8 35.52 -49.05 9.79
C LYS A 8 35.00 -50.23 8.98
N ASP A 9 33.87 -50.10 8.31
CA ASP A 9 33.22 -51.16 7.54
C ASP A 9 33.50 -51.07 6.03
N GLY A 10 34.48 -50.25 5.60
CA GLY A 10 34.89 -50.15 4.19
C GLY A 10 33.90 -49.53 3.22
N LEU A 11 32.83 -48.94 3.71
CA LEU A 11 31.89 -48.18 2.91
C LEU A 11 32.38 -46.72 2.82
N ALA A 12 32.89 -46.33 1.66
CA ALA A 12 33.28 -44.94 1.38
C ALA A 12 32.03 -44.06 1.22
N TYR A 13 31.76 -43.20 2.19
CA TYR A 13 30.78 -42.13 2.01
C TYR A 13 31.41 -41.01 1.19
N THR A 14 30.79 -40.70 0.06
CA THR A 14 31.37 -39.78 -0.95
C THR A 14 31.35 -38.31 -0.51
N SER A 15 30.44 -37.88 0.35
CA SER A 15 30.46 -36.60 1.06
C SER A 15 29.28 -36.49 2.03
N TYR A 16 29.44 -35.83 3.16
CA TYR A 16 28.33 -35.28 3.90
C TYR A 16 28.58 -33.79 4.17
N THR A 17 27.52 -33.03 4.01
CA THR A 17 27.55 -31.63 4.31
C THR A 17 27.06 -31.43 5.74
N VAL A 18 27.94 -30.92 6.60
CA VAL A 18 27.55 -30.50 7.96
C VAL A 18 27.04 -29.09 7.85
N GLU A 19 25.72 -28.94 7.82
CA GLU A 19 25.06 -27.61 7.90
C GLU A 19 25.12 -27.14 9.36
N SER A 20 25.83 -26.04 9.61
CA SER A 20 25.75 -25.36 10.91
C SER A 20 24.59 -24.37 10.92
N LEU A 21 23.85 -24.32 12.03
CA LEU A 21 22.78 -23.35 12.26
C LEU A 21 23.23 -21.91 12.05
N ALA A 22 24.50 -21.59 12.35
CA ALA A 22 25.06 -20.26 12.16
C ALA A 22 25.24 -19.91 10.68
N PHE A 23 25.73 -20.83 9.86
CA PHE A 23 25.94 -20.64 8.43
C PHE A 23 24.61 -20.50 7.68
N ASN A 24 23.65 -21.37 7.98
CA ASN A 24 22.31 -21.28 7.41
C ASN A 24 21.57 -19.99 7.81
N ARG A 25 21.84 -19.45 9.00
CA ARG A 25 21.22 -18.20 9.44
C ARG A 25 21.68 -17.01 8.64
N ASP A 26 22.96 -16.91 8.32
CA ASP A 26 23.52 -15.80 7.56
C ASP A 26 23.04 -15.81 6.09
N ASP A 27 23.00 -16.99 5.47
CA ASP A 27 22.44 -17.15 4.12
C ASP A 27 20.93 -16.86 4.08
N PHE A 28 20.20 -17.32 5.09
CA PHE A 28 18.78 -17.06 5.23
C PHE A 28 18.52 -15.55 5.40
N GLN A 29 19.23 -14.88 6.30
CA GLN A 29 19.10 -13.44 6.53
C GLN A 29 19.51 -12.63 5.31
N GLY A 30 20.54 -13.01 4.58
CA GLY A 30 20.97 -12.36 3.35
C GLY A 30 19.91 -12.43 2.24
N THR A 31 19.38 -13.63 2.00
CA THR A 31 18.38 -13.85 0.93
C THR A 31 17.05 -13.20 1.26
N TYR A 32 16.50 -13.46 2.44
CA TYR A 32 15.18 -12.91 2.81
C TYR A 32 15.25 -11.43 3.14
N GLY A 33 16.37 -10.93 3.68
CA GLY A 33 16.61 -9.51 3.91
C GLY A 33 16.63 -8.71 2.62
N SER A 34 17.29 -9.21 1.57
CA SER A 34 17.33 -8.56 0.26
C SER A 34 15.97 -8.57 -0.44
N LEU A 35 15.21 -9.66 -0.36
CA LEU A 35 13.84 -9.73 -0.87
C LEU A 35 12.91 -8.76 -0.12
N PHE A 36 13.05 -8.68 1.19
CA PHE A 36 12.26 -7.76 2.03
C PHE A 36 12.58 -6.30 1.69
N PHE A 37 13.86 -5.95 1.51
CA PHE A 37 14.28 -4.64 1.06
C PHE A 37 13.68 -4.28 -0.30
N LEU A 38 13.76 -5.20 -1.25
CA LEU A 38 13.17 -5.01 -2.59
C LEU A 38 11.65 -4.82 -2.52
N ALA A 39 10.96 -5.60 -1.67
CA ALA A 39 9.51 -5.49 -1.48
C ALA A 39 9.12 -4.12 -0.89
N ILE A 40 9.85 -3.60 0.09
CA ILE A 40 9.62 -2.27 0.65
C ILE A 40 9.85 -1.19 -0.41
N LEU A 41 10.96 -1.25 -1.13
CA LEU A 41 11.29 -0.28 -2.17
C LEU A 41 10.22 -0.25 -3.25
N LEU A 42 9.80 -1.41 -3.73
CA LEU A 42 8.74 -1.54 -4.73
C LEU A 42 7.40 -1.01 -4.21
N SER A 43 7.07 -1.29 -2.94
CA SER A 43 5.86 -0.78 -2.30
C SER A 43 5.84 0.74 -2.24
N ILE A 44 6.96 1.38 -1.92
CA ILE A 44 7.08 2.85 -1.89
C ILE A 44 6.87 3.43 -3.30
N VAL A 45 7.50 2.83 -4.32
CA VAL A 45 7.36 3.28 -5.72
C VAL A 45 5.91 3.17 -6.19
N PHE A 46 5.25 2.03 -5.96
CA PHE A 46 3.85 1.85 -6.34
C PHE A 46 2.90 2.78 -5.57
N LEU A 47 3.17 3.01 -4.28
CA LEU A 47 2.39 3.94 -3.48
C LEU A 47 2.51 5.37 -4.02
N ALA A 48 3.73 5.83 -4.32
CA ALA A 48 3.97 7.14 -4.91
C ALA A 48 3.27 7.28 -6.27
N ALA A 49 3.38 6.27 -7.13
CA ALA A 49 2.71 6.26 -8.43
C ALA A 49 1.18 6.34 -8.30
N ALA A 50 0.59 5.56 -7.40
CA ALA A 50 -0.86 5.58 -7.15
C ALA A 50 -1.33 6.95 -6.66
N VAL A 51 -0.59 7.57 -5.74
CA VAL A 51 -0.90 8.93 -5.23
C VAL A 51 -0.84 9.96 -6.35
N LEU A 52 0.21 9.93 -7.18
CA LEU A 52 0.35 10.86 -8.29
C LEU A 52 -0.80 10.71 -9.30
N ILE A 53 -1.14 9.48 -9.66
CA ILE A 53 -2.26 9.21 -10.60
C ILE A 53 -3.57 9.75 -10.04
N LEU A 54 -3.89 9.45 -8.77
CA LEU A 54 -5.11 9.93 -8.14
C LEU A 54 -5.13 11.47 -8.03
N TYR A 55 -4.02 12.06 -7.61
CA TYR A 55 -3.90 13.50 -7.47
C TYR A 55 -4.11 14.22 -8.81
N TYR A 56 -3.35 13.84 -9.84
CA TYR A 56 -3.46 14.50 -11.15
C TYR A 56 -4.81 14.26 -11.81
N LYS A 57 -5.40 13.07 -11.65
CA LYS A 57 -6.76 12.81 -12.13
C LYS A 57 -7.75 13.78 -11.49
N GLN A 58 -7.69 13.94 -10.17
CA GLN A 58 -8.62 14.83 -9.46
C GLN A 58 -8.40 16.30 -9.80
N ILE A 59 -7.15 16.73 -10.00
CA ILE A 59 -6.85 18.10 -10.45
C ILE A 59 -7.42 18.35 -11.84
N SER A 60 -7.27 17.40 -12.78
CA SER A 60 -7.85 17.52 -14.13
C SER A 60 -9.38 17.60 -14.07
N GLU A 61 -10.03 16.73 -13.30
CA GLU A 61 -11.49 16.79 -13.07
C GLU A 61 -11.92 18.13 -12.45
N GLY A 62 -11.11 18.70 -11.55
CA GLY A 62 -11.37 20.00 -10.94
C GLY A 62 -11.43 21.13 -11.94
N TYR A 63 -10.55 21.15 -12.93
CA TYR A 63 -10.59 22.13 -14.02
C TYR A 63 -11.78 21.93 -14.94
N GLU A 64 -12.16 20.70 -15.25
CA GLU A 64 -13.33 20.40 -16.07
C GLU A 64 -14.65 20.80 -15.37
N ASP A 65 -14.73 20.57 -14.07
CA ASP A 65 -15.91 20.88 -13.26
C ASP A 65 -16.02 22.36 -12.89
N GLN A 66 -14.97 23.15 -13.06
CA GLN A 66 -14.95 24.59 -12.75
C GLN A 66 -16.12 25.33 -13.38
N ALA A 67 -16.38 25.15 -14.69
CA ALA A 67 -17.45 25.76 -15.40
C ALA A 67 -18.85 25.35 -14.89
N ARG A 68 -19.00 24.09 -14.50
CA ARG A 68 -20.26 23.57 -13.93
C ARG A 68 -20.55 24.18 -12.57
N PHE A 69 -19.56 24.32 -11.70
CA PHE A 69 -19.71 24.93 -10.39
C PHE A 69 -19.96 26.44 -10.48
N GLU A 70 -19.39 27.12 -11.49
CA GLU A 70 -19.67 28.52 -11.74
C GLU A 70 -21.16 28.74 -12.09
N ILE A 71 -21.72 27.88 -12.95
CA ILE A 71 -23.15 27.92 -13.28
C ILE A 71 -24.00 27.67 -12.04
N MET A 72 -23.67 26.69 -11.23
CA MET A 72 -24.38 26.39 -9.98
C MET A 72 -24.35 27.57 -8.98
N GLN A 73 -23.22 28.28 -8.89
CA GLN A 73 -23.13 29.48 -8.06
C GLN A 73 -24.03 30.61 -8.57
N ARG A 74 -24.17 30.77 -9.88
CA ARG A 74 -25.08 31.77 -10.48
C ARG A 74 -26.56 31.45 -10.21
N VAL A 75 -26.90 30.17 -10.03
CA VAL A 75 -28.27 29.72 -9.68
C VAL A 75 -28.53 29.79 -8.17
N GLY A 76 -27.56 30.20 -7.36
CA GLY A 76 -27.75 30.45 -5.92
C GLY A 76 -27.12 29.41 -4.98
N MET A 77 -26.28 28.50 -5.47
CA MET A 77 -25.58 27.55 -4.64
C MET A 77 -24.51 28.24 -3.77
N THR A 78 -24.51 27.99 -2.48
CA THR A 78 -23.53 28.59 -1.57
C THR A 78 -22.15 27.92 -1.66
N LYS A 79 -21.08 28.64 -1.28
CA LYS A 79 -19.72 28.06 -1.21
C LYS A 79 -19.65 26.84 -0.30
N THR A 80 -20.48 26.80 0.73
CA THR A 80 -20.57 25.67 1.68
C THR A 80 -21.18 24.44 1.01
N ASP A 81 -22.23 24.62 0.20
CA ASP A 81 -22.87 23.51 -0.52
C ASP A 81 -21.95 22.93 -1.57
N ILE A 82 -21.18 23.77 -2.27
CA ILE A 82 -20.15 23.35 -3.22
C ILE A 82 -19.10 22.51 -2.53
N ARG A 83 -18.56 23.00 -1.41
CA ARG A 83 -17.55 22.25 -0.63
C ARG A 83 -18.07 20.91 -0.14
N LYS A 84 -19.30 20.84 0.30
CA LYS A 84 -19.95 19.60 0.74
C LYS A 84 -20.13 18.60 -0.40
N SER A 85 -20.54 19.09 -1.58
CA SER A 85 -20.68 18.27 -2.77
C SER A 85 -19.33 17.70 -3.24
N ILE A 86 -18.29 18.53 -3.31
CA ILE A 86 -16.92 18.14 -3.65
C ILE A 86 -16.40 17.08 -2.66
N ASN A 87 -16.52 17.34 -1.36
CA ASN A 87 -16.05 16.40 -0.36
C ASN A 87 -16.75 15.03 -0.46
N SER A 88 -18.06 15.02 -0.71
CA SER A 88 -18.82 13.76 -0.85
C SER A 88 -18.36 12.96 -2.07
N GLN A 89 -18.13 13.63 -3.20
CA GLN A 89 -17.67 13.00 -4.43
C GLN A 89 -16.25 12.45 -4.30
N LEU A 90 -15.32 13.27 -3.79
CA LEU A 90 -13.94 12.88 -3.57
C LEU A 90 -13.81 11.77 -2.53
N LEU A 91 -14.62 11.80 -1.47
CA LEU A 91 -14.63 10.76 -0.46
C LEU A 91 -14.94 9.40 -1.09
N LEU A 92 -15.94 9.34 -1.97
CA LEU A 92 -16.28 8.09 -2.66
C LEU A 92 -15.12 7.62 -3.55
N VAL A 93 -14.53 8.51 -4.34
CA VAL A 93 -13.42 8.17 -5.26
C VAL A 93 -12.19 7.66 -4.49
N PHE A 94 -11.89 8.24 -3.32
CA PHE A 94 -10.74 7.85 -2.52
C PHE A 94 -11.00 6.62 -1.65
N PHE A 95 -12.14 6.54 -0.99
CA PHE A 95 -12.39 5.45 -0.04
C PHE A 95 -12.92 4.18 -0.66
N LEU A 96 -13.50 4.23 -1.86
CA LEU A 96 -13.94 3.03 -2.57
C LEU A 96 -12.78 2.07 -2.88
N PRO A 97 -11.63 2.52 -3.47
CA PRO A 97 -10.48 1.65 -3.66
C PRO A 97 -9.90 1.09 -2.36
N LEU A 98 -9.89 1.90 -1.29
CA LEU A 98 -9.42 1.45 0.03
C LEU A 98 -10.32 0.34 0.60
N LEU A 99 -11.63 0.47 0.45
CA LEU A 99 -12.59 -0.56 0.86
C LEU A 99 -12.37 -1.86 0.08
N PHE A 100 -12.21 -1.77 -1.23
CA PHE A 100 -11.89 -2.94 -2.06
C PHE A 100 -10.54 -3.57 -1.69
N ALA A 101 -9.53 -2.76 -1.39
CA ALA A 101 -8.24 -3.26 -0.93
C ALA A 101 -8.38 -4.06 0.38
N GLY A 102 -9.15 -3.54 1.35
CA GLY A 102 -9.45 -4.25 2.60
C GLY A 102 -10.20 -5.56 2.37
N LEU A 103 -11.17 -5.54 1.48
CA LEU A 103 -11.95 -6.72 1.11
C LEU A 103 -11.07 -7.80 0.45
N HIS A 104 -10.22 -7.41 -0.52
CA HIS A 104 -9.24 -8.31 -1.14
C HIS A 104 -8.25 -8.88 -0.12
N LEU A 105 -7.77 -8.04 0.80
CA LEU A 105 -6.88 -8.48 1.87
C LEU A 105 -7.56 -9.53 2.76
N GLY A 106 -8.84 -9.33 3.10
CA GLY A 106 -9.63 -10.29 3.87
C GLY A 106 -9.76 -11.64 3.16
N PHE A 107 -10.03 -11.65 1.86
CA PHE A 107 -10.09 -12.88 1.06
C PHE A 107 -8.72 -13.54 0.85
N ALA A 108 -7.66 -12.74 0.69
CA ALA A 108 -6.30 -13.25 0.52
C ALA A 108 -5.69 -13.78 1.81
N PHE A 109 -6.16 -13.33 2.98
CA PHE A 109 -5.58 -13.64 4.28
C PHE A 109 -5.42 -15.14 4.56
N PRO A 110 -6.44 -16.02 4.32
CA PRO A 110 -6.28 -17.46 4.54
C PRO A 110 -5.22 -18.09 3.64
N PHE A 111 -5.08 -17.60 2.41
CA PHE A 111 -4.05 -18.07 1.47
C PHE A 111 -2.64 -17.66 1.94
N VAL A 112 -2.46 -16.39 2.30
CA VAL A 112 -1.19 -15.86 2.84
C VAL A 112 -0.81 -16.62 4.12
N HIS A 113 -1.75 -16.86 5.02
CA HIS A 113 -1.50 -17.64 6.23
C HIS A 113 -0.99 -19.05 5.92
N LYS A 114 -1.63 -19.78 4.99
CA LYS A 114 -1.19 -21.12 4.58
C LYS A 114 0.22 -21.11 3.98
N MET A 115 0.55 -20.10 3.17
CA MET A 115 1.90 -19.94 2.62
C MET A 115 2.94 -19.69 3.73
N LEU A 116 2.62 -18.85 4.71
CA LEU A 116 3.55 -18.56 5.82
C LEU A 116 3.76 -19.77 6.73
N VAL A 117 2.77 -20.63 6.91
CA VAL A 117 2.92 -21.90 7.64
C VAL A 117 3.96 -22.82 6.96
N LEU A 118 4.06 -22.82 5.63
CA LEU A 118 5.10 -23.58 4.90
C LEU A 118 6.52 -23.09 5.25
N PHE A 119 6.67 -21.83 5.65
CA PHE A 119 7.92 -21.23 6.12
C PHE A 119 8.09 -21.31 7.64
N ASN A 120 7.31 -22.18 8.31
CA ASN A 120 7.29 -22.36 9.78
C ASN A 120 6.90 -21.10 10.57
N LEU A 121 6.21 -20.16 9.96
CA LEU A 121 5.66 -18.96 10.59
C LEU A 121 4.22 -19.24 11.05
N THR A 122 4.09 -19.86 12.23
CA THR A 122 2.80 -20.35 12.74
C THR A 122 2.06 -19.39 13.66
N ASN A 123 2.66 -18.23 13.98
CA ASN A 123 2.07 -17.28 14.91
C ASN A 123 0.95 -16.43 14.26
N LEU A 124 -0.27 -16.98 14.27
CA LEU A 124 -1.45 -16.33 13.70
C LEU A 124 -1.76 -14.97 14.34
N LYS A 125 -1.56 -14.81 15.66
CA LYS A 125 -1.84 -13.55 16.36
C LYS A 125 -0.92 -12.43 15.86
N LEU A 126 0.35 -12.74 15.65
CA LEU A 126 1.31 -11.79 15.11
C LEU A 126 0.97 -11.43 13.67
N LEU A 127 0.58 -12.40 12.85
CA LEU A 127 0.16 -12.16 11.46
C LEU A 127 -1.06 -11.23 11.38
N ILE A 128 -2.10 -11.48 12.18
CA ILE A 128 -3.28 -10.61 12.24
C ILE A 128 -2.88 -9.21 12.70
N GLY A 129 -2.10 -9.11 13.76
CA GLY A 129 -1.68 -7.82 14.31
C GLY A 129 -0.89 -6.98 13.30
N THR A 130 0.10 -7.57 12.63
CA THR A 130 0.90 -6.87 11.61
C THR A 130 0.04 -6.47 10.41
N THR A 131 -0.86 -7.32 9.95
CA THR A 131 -1.76 -7.02 8.84
C THR A 131 -2.69 -5.84 9.16
N VAL A 132 -3.29 -5.84 10.34
CA VAL A 132 -4.19 -4.76 10.78
C VAL A 132 -3.43 -3.44 10.94
N ILE A 133 -2.25 -3.47 11.58
CA ILE A 133 -1.42 -2.28 11.76
C ILE A 133 -0.99 -1.71 10.40
N THR A 134 -0.52 -2.55 9.49
CA THR A 134 -0.10 -2.12 8.15
C THR A 134 -1.27 -1.50 7.38
N PHE A 135 -2.45 -2.12 7.42
CA PHE A 135 -3.64 -1.58 6.78
C PHE A 135 -4.08 -0.24 7.40
N ALA A 136 -4.00 -0.10 8.73
CA ALA A 136 -4.31 1.14 9.42
C ALA A 136 -3.34 2.28 9.03
N VAL A 137 -2.04 1.99 8.98
CA VAL A 137 -1.01 2.96 8.52
C VAL A 137 -1.29 3.40 7.08
N TYR A 138 -1.62 2.45 6.21
CA TYR A 138 -1.99 2.74 4.83
C TYR A 138 -3.26 3.61 4.74
N ALA A 139 -4.29 3.31 5.53
CA ALA A 139 -5.53 4.08 5.58
C ALA A 139 -5.30 5.53 6.06
N VAL A 140 -4.45 5.72 7.08
CA VAL A 140 -4.08 7.07 7.56
C VAL A 140 -3.35 7.85 6.48
N PHE A 141 -2.37 7.23 5.81
CA PHE A 141 -1.67 7.86 4.71
C PHE A 141 -2.64 8.27 3.58
N TYR A 142 -3.57 7.38 3.22
CA TYR A 142 -4.58 7.64 2.21
C TYR A 142 -5.52 8.80 2.59
N ALA A 143 -5.87 8.90 3.87
CA ALA A 143 -6.67 10.02 4.40
C ALA A 143 -5.93 11.37 4.32
N ILE A 144 -4.61 11.38 4.51
CA ILE A 144 -3.78 12.58 4.33
C ILE A 144 -3.79 13.02 2.85
N VAL A 145 -3.57 12.09 1.92
CA VAL A 145 -3.61 12.38 0.48
C VAL A 145 -4.98 12.91 0.07
N TYR A 146 -6.07 12.28 0.54
CA TYR A 146 -7.43 12.78 0.33
C TYR A 146 -7.58 14.23 0.78
N ARG A 147 -7.10 14.57 1.97
CA ARG A 147 -7.24 15.93 2.51
C ARG A 147 -6.49 16.97 1.68
N VAL A 148 -5.27 16.66 1.26
CA VAL A 148 -4.46 17.51 0.39
C VAL A 148 -5.15 17.70 -0.97
N THR A 149 -5.60 16.62 -1.59
CA THR A 149 -6.27 16.65 -2.90
C THR A 149 -7.59 17.39 -2.83
N SER A 150 -8.40 17.17 -1.80
CA SER A 150 -9.68 17.87 -1.60
C SER A 150 -9.50 19.38 -1.47
N ASN A 151 -8.47 19.82 -0.75
CA ASN A 151 -8.18 21.25 -0.63
C ASN A 151 -7.73 21.86 -1.97
N SER A 152 -6.87 21.17 -2.72
CA SER A 152 -6.41 21.61 -4.04
C SER A 152 -7.57 21.68 -5.06
N TYR A 153 -8.42 20.66 -5.08
CA TYR A 153 -9.61 20.62 -5.92
C TYR A 153 -10.56 21.79 -5.62
N TYR A 154 -10.84 22.00 -4.33
CA TYR A 154 -11.69 23.12 -3.91
C TYR A 154 -11.10 24.48 -4.30
N SER A 155 -9.79 24.67 -4.19
CA SER A 155 -9.09 25.88 -4.59
C SER A 155 -9.28 26.18 -6.09
N ILE A 156 -9.21 25.16 -6.95
CA ILE A 156 -9.40 25.29 -8.39
C ILE A 156 -10.83 25.68 -8.71
N VAL A 157 -11.80 24.97 -8.13
CA VAL A 157 -13.23 25.17 -8.41
C VAL A 157 -13.75 26.51 -7.83
N ALA A 158 -13.26 26.93 -6.66
CA ALA A 158 -13.69 28.17 -6.00
C ALA A 158 -12.90 29.41 -6.44
N GLY A 159 -11.66 29.22 -6.92
CA GLY A 159 -10.73 30.31 -7.25
C GLY A 159 -11.02 31.05 -8.57
N ALA A 160 -11.91 30.52 -9.39
CA ALA A 160 -12.28 31.14 -10.67
C ALA A 160 -12.87 32.57 -10.59
N LYS A 161 -13.13 33.05 -9.39
CA LYS A 161 -13.74 34.37 -9.17
C LYS A 161 -12.76 35.50 -8.86
N GLU A 162 -11.51 35.16 -8.52
CA GLU A 162 -10.50 36.15 -8.13
C GLU A 162 -9.78 36.75 -9.34
N ASP A 163 -9.69 35.99 -10.46
CA ASP A 163 -9.04 36.45 -11.70
C ASP A 163 -9.98 37.12 -12.68
N ALA A 164 -11.27 37.20 -12.37
CA ALA A 164 -12.31 37.81 -13.25
C ALA A 164 -12.87 39.15 -12.71
N ALA A 165 -12.30 39.71 -11.67
CA ALA A 165 -12.62 41.00 -11.06
C ALA A 165 -11.47 41.99 -11.22
#